data_a8b6d9c43a5f9f48aaf9732532f6e6eb
#
_entry.id   a8b6d9c43a5f9f48aaf9732532f6e6eb
#
_cell.length_a   1.000
_cell.length_b   1.000
_cell.length_c   1.000
_cell.angle_alpha   90.00
_cell.angle_beta   90.00
_cell.angle_gamma   90.00
#
_symmetry.space_group_name_H-M   'P 1'
#
loop_
_entity.id
_entity.type
_entity.pdbx_description
1 polymer ?
#
loop_
_entity_poly.entity_id
_entity_poly.type
_entity_poly.pdbx_seq_one_letter_code
_entity_poly.pdbx_strand_id
1 'polypeptide(L)'
;SSDLSQEMGGNPRIDEMGIAQDNGAMEGKEVRLGSAATALWSIVTTVTSNGSVNGMHDSTMPLSGMMEMLNMQINTWFGGVGVGFMNYYTFIIIAVFISGLMVGRTPEFLGKKVEAREMKIATIVALLHPLIILGGVALSCFLFAHYPEFVAGEGGWLNNPSFHGLSEQLYEYTSAAANNGSGFEGLGDNTYFWNYTTGWTLILGRFLPIVGQVAIAGLLAGKKYVPESAGTLKTDTVTFGVMTFAVIFIVARS
;
A
#
# COMPACT_ATOMS: atom_id res chain seq x y z
N SER A 1 0.39 -13.38 -10.68
CA SER A 1 0.63 -14.83 -10.92
C SER A 1 0.61 -15.64 -9.62
N SER A 2 1.22 -15.17 -8.53
CA SER A 2 1.17 -15.85 -7.24
C SER A 2 -0.25 -15.95 -6.67
N ASP A 3 -0.99 -14.87 -6.72
CA ASP A 3 -2.38 -14.80 -6.29
C ASP A 3 -3.27 -15.79 -7.05
N LEU A 4 -3.25 -15.72 -8.37
CA LEU A 4 -3.98 -16.64 -9.24
C LEU A 4 -3.61 -18.11 -8.95
N SER A 5 -2.33 -18.40 -8.75
CA SER A 5 -1.84 -19.76 -8.43
C SER A 5 -2.38 -20.25 -7.08
N GLN A 6 -2.47 -19.38 -6.09
CA GLN A 6 -3.02 -19.72 -4.77
C GLN A 6 -4.52 -19.98 -4.83
N GLU A 7 -5.27 -19.08 -5.45
CA GLU A 7 -6.73 -19.20 -5.52
C GLU A 7 -7.18 -20.38 -6.37
N MET A 8 -6.51 -20.66 -7.49
CA MET A 8 -6.81 -21.83 -8.33
C MET A 8 -6.30 -23.14 -7.72
N GLY A 9 -5.28 -23.09 -6.87
CA GLY A 9 -4.76 -24.28 -6.19
C GLY A 9 -5.69 -24.83 -5.11
N GLY A 10 -6.67 -24.05 -4.68
CA GLY A 10 -7.58 -24.44 -3.62
C GLY A 10 -6.98 -24.36 -2.21
N ASN A 11 -7.80 -24.66 -1.21
CA ASN A 11 -7.38 -24.66 0.19
C ASN A 11 -6.85 -26.04 0.57
N PRO A 12 -5.57 -26.19 0.96
CA PRO A 12 -4.96 -27.46 1.30
C PRO A 12 -5.71 -28.23 2.43
N ARG A 13 -6.33 -27.50 3.36
CA ARG A 13 -7.09 -28.13 4.44
C ARG A 13 -8.38 -28.78 3.96
N ILE A 14 -8.99 -28.23 2.93
CA ILE A 14 -10.19 -28.80 2.30
C ILE A 14 -9.80 -30.05 1.49
N ASP A 15 -8.63 -30.04 0.84
CA ASP A 15 -8.07 -31.20 0.14
C ASP A 15 -7.79 -32.36 1.12
N GLU A 16 -7.25 -32.07 2.32
CA GLU A 16 -7.04 -33.06 3.38
C GLU A 16 -8.34 -33.71 3.84
N MET A 17 -9.47 -33.02 3.73
CA MET A 17 -10.80 -33.54 4.03
C MET A 17 -11.39 -34.40 2.90
N GLY A 18 -10.68 -34.53 1.77
CA GLY A 18 -11.12 -35.33 0.63
C GLY A 18 -12.22 -34.65 -0.21
N ILE A 19 -12.38 -33.35 -0.08
CA ILE A 19 -13.36 -32.57 -0.84
C ILE A 19 -12.70 -32.03 -2.10
N ALA A 20 -13.25 -32.37 -3.28
CA ALA A 20 -12.74 -31.91 -4.56
C ALA A 20 -12.92 -30.37 -4.72
N GLN A 21 -11.89 -29.69 -5.18
CA GLN A 21 -11.85 -28.24 -5.40
C GLN A 21 -11.54 -27.93 -6.87
N ASP A 22 -12.28 -28.49 -7.79
CA ASP A 22 -12.03 -28.36 -9.23
C ASP A 22 -12.02 -26.90 -9.73
N ASN A 23 -12.70 -26.00 -9.01
CA ASN A 23 -12.76 -24.57 -9.29
C ASN A 23 -11.81 -23.72 -8.43
N GLY A 24 -10.91 -24.34 -7.68
CA GLY A 24 -10.03 -23.69 -6.73
C GLY A 24 -10.72 -23.29 -5.41
N ALA A 25 -10.13 -22.35 -4.68
CA ALA A 25 -10.69 -21.80 -3.44
C ALA A 25 -11.90 -20.93 -3.75
N MET A 26 -13.09 -21.45 -3.47
CA MET A 26 -14.36 -20.77 -3.81
C MET A 26 -15.02 -20.06 -2.63
N GLU A 27 -14.42 -20.13 -1.44
CA GLU A 27 -14.92 -19.38 -0.29
C GLU A 27 -15.00 -17.88 -0.58
N GLY A 28 -16.14 -17.27 -0.24
CA GLY A 28 -16.36 -15.84 -0.46
C GLY A 28 -16.39 -15.38 -1.92
N LYS A 29 -16.44 -16.32 -2.89
CA LYS A 29 -16.40 -16.03 -4.32
C LYS A 29 -17.71 -16.37 -5.02
N GLU A 30 -18.02 -15.58 -6.03
CA GLU A 30 -19.17 -15.79 -6.90
C GLU A 30 -18.89 -16.98 -7.86
N VAL A 31 -19.74 -18.01 -7.83
CA VAL A 31 -19.59 -19.19 -8.68
C VAL A 31 -19.56 -18.85 -10.17
N ARG A 32 -20.36 -17.85 -10.58
CA ARG A 32 -20.42 -17.38 -11.96
C ARG A 32 -19.11 -16.78 -12.46
N LEU A 33 -18.33 -16.16 -11.59
CA LEU A 33 -17.06 -15.50 -11.94
C LEU A 33 -15.87 -16.43 -11.76
N GLY A 34 -15.92 -17.29 -10.74
CA GLY A 34 -14.87 -18.24 -10.41
C GLY A 34 -13.64 -17.61 -9.72
N SER A 35 -12.74 -18.47 -9.28
CA SER A 35 -11.53 -18.08 -8.54
C SER A 35 -10.57 -17.22 -9.38
N ALA A 36 -10.43 -17.52 -10.68
CA ALA A 36 -9.50 -16.80 -11.55
C ALA A 36 -9.89 -15.32 -11.77
N ALA A 37 -11.18 -15.04 -12.02
CA ALA A 37 -11.65 -13.68 -12.21
C ALA A 37 -11.61 -12.89 -10.89
N THR A 38 -11.89 -13.53 -9.77
CA THR A 38 -11.80 -12.90 -8.45
C THR A 38 -10.36 -12.56 -8.09
N ALA A 39 -9.41 -13.48 -8.30
CA ALA A 39 -7.98 -13.23 -8.11
C ALA A 39 -7.46 -12.05 -8.97
N LEU A 40 -7.88 -11.98 -10.23
CA LEU A 40 -7.53 -10.84 -11.09
C LEU A 40 -8.11 -9.54 -10.54
N TRP A 41 -9.37 -9.57 -10.12
CA TRP A 41 -10.06 -8.37 -9.63
C TRP A 41 -9.46 -7.86 -8.32
N SER A 42 -9.15 -8.74 -7.37
CA SER A 42 -8.56 -8.38 -6.08
C SER A 42 -7.19 -7.68 -6.25
N ILE A 43 -6.35 -8.21 -7.15
CA ILE A 43 -5.08 -7.57 -7.46
C ILE A 43 -5.27 -6.22 -8.18
N VAL A 44 -6.14 -6.16 -9.18
CA VAL A 44 -6.36 -4.91 -9.92
C VAL A 44 -6.93 -3.82 -9.03
N THR A 45 -7.90 -4.13 -8.19
CA THR A 45 -8.53 -3.15 -7.29
C THR A 45 -7.55 -2.61 -6.25
N THR A 46 -6.68 -3.47 -5.71
CA THR A 46 -5.68 -3.06 -4.70
C THR A 46 -4.51 -2.30 -5.32
N VAL A 47 -4.07 -2.64 -6.52
CA VAL A 47 -3.00 -1.95 -7.26
C VAL A 47 -3.43 -0.57 -7.75
N THR A 48 -4.72 -0.38 -8.08
CA THR A 48 -5.25 0.88 -8.63
C THR A 48 -5.88 1.80 -7.59
N SER A 49 -5.92 1.41 -6.33
CA SER A 49 -6.63 2.13 -5.24
C SER A 49 -8.11 2.38 -5.59
N ASN A 50 -8.79 1.38 -6.14
CA ASN A 50 -10.17 1.49 -6.59
C ASN A 50 -11.20 1.16 -5.49
N GLY A 51 -10.97 0.05 -4.75
CA GLY A 51 -11.82 -0.42 -3.65
C GLY A 51 -13.04 -1.24 -4.03
N SER A 52 -13.35 -1.39 -5.31
CA SER A 52 -14.45 -2.28 -5.73
C SER A 52 -14.03 -3.75 -5.60
N VAL A 53 -14.93 -4.59 -5.15
CA VAL A 53 -14.69 -6.02 -4.97
C VAL A 53 -15.74 -6.85 -5.70
N ASN A 54 -15.36 -8.04 -6.16
CA ASN A 54 -16.27 -9.04 -6.73
C ASN A 54 -16.25 -10.36 -5.96
N GLY A 55 -15.67 -10.36 -4.79
CA GLY A 55 -15.60 -11.44 -3.82
C GLY A 55 -15.10 -10.91 -2.49
N MET A 56 -15.19 -11.71 -1.43
CA MET A 56 -14.72 -11.34 -0.09
C MET A 56 -13.20 -11.44 -0.02
N HIS A 57 -12.51 -10.33 0.19
CA HIS A 57 -11.06 -10.31 0.33
C HIS A 57 -10.58 -11.03 1.60
N ASP A 58 -11.41 -11.01 2.65
CA ASP A 58 -11.14 -11.74 3.90
C ASP A 58 -11.06 -13.26 3.71
N SER A 59 -11.74 -13.79 2.71
CA SER A 59 -11.76 -15.22 2.37
C SER A 59 -10.73 -15.59 1.29
N THR A 60 -9.84 -14.69 0.91
CA THR A 60 -8.76 -15.02 -0.02
C THR A 60 -7.68 -15.85 0.68
N MET A 61 -6.94 -16.63 -0.11
CA MET A 61 -5.84 -17.42 0.42
C MET A 61 -4.77 -16.53 1.07
N PRO A 62 -4.05 -16.98 2.10
CA PRO A 62 -3.16 -16.12 2.88
C PRO A 62 -2.12 -15.34 2.07
N LEU A 63 -1.55 -15.93 1.02
CA LEU A 63 -0.63 -15.21 0.12
C LEU A 63 -1.35 -14.21 -0.77
N SER A 64 -2.59 -14.48 -1.17
CA SER A 64 -3.42 -13.55 -1.92
C SER A 64 -3.69 -12.29 -1.10
N GLY A 65 -4.19 -12.44 0.12
CA GLY A 65 -4.42 -11.34 1.05
C GLY A 65 -3.15 -10.55 1.38
N MET A 66 -2.01 -11.23 1.52
CA MET A 66 -0.72 -10.56 1.69
C MET A 66 -0.35 -9.72 0.45
N MET A 67 -0.58 -10.21 -0.75
CA MET A 67 -0.31 -9.46 -1.99
C MET A 67 -1.24 -8.26 -2.17
N GLU A 68 -2.51 -8.41 -1.79
CA GLU A 68 -3.48 -7.31 -1.76
C GLU A 68 -3.01 -6.18 -0.84
N MET A 69 -2.62 -6.50 0.40
CA MET A 69 -2.06 -5.52 1.35
C MET A 69 -0.77 -4.89 0.83
N LEU A 70 0.15 -5.69 0.29
CA LEU A 70 1.44 -5.21 -0.22
C LEU A 70 1.23 -4.23 -1.38
N ASN A 71 0.29 -4.49 -2.28
CA ASN A 71 -0.05 -3.58 -3.37
C ASN A 71 -0.45 -2.19 -2.86
N MET A 72 -1.30 -2.16 -1.84
CA MET A 72 -1.75 -0.91 -1.23
C MET A 72 -0.65 -0.22 -0.39
N GLN A 73 0.22 -0.99 0.27
CA GLN A 73 1.35 -0.45 1.02
C GLN A 73 2.40 0.19 0.11
N ILE A 74 2.70 -0.43 -1.02
CA ILE A 74 3.60 0.16 -2.02
C ILE A 74 3.00 1.42 -2.65
N ASN A 75 1.74 1.38 -3.02
CA ASN A 75 0.93 2.50 -3.54
C ASN A 75 1.64 3.36 -4.62
N THR A 76 2.47 2.73 -5.45
CA THR A 76 3.22 3.40 -6.54
C THR A 76 2.96 2.80 -7.91
N TRP A 77 2.29 1.64 -7.99
CA TRP A 77 2.08 0.94 -9.26
C TRP A 77 1.21 1.76 -10.21
N PHE A 78 -0.08 1.53 -10.15
CA PHE A 78 -1.05 2.29 -10.94
C PHE A 78 -1.79 3.31 -10.08
N GLY A 79 -1.85 3.11 -8.74
CA GLY A 79 -2.39 4.00 -7.70
C GLY A 79 -3.58 4.88 -8.11
N GLY A 80 -4.34 5.44 -7.24
CA GLY A 80 -5.44 6.34 -7.62
C GLY A 80 -5.01 7.41 -8.65
N VAL A 81 -5.93 7.98 -9.42
CA VAL A 81 -5.65 8.87 -10.57
C VAL A 81 -4.58 9.93 -10.25
N GLY A 82 -3.39 9.73 -10.79
CA GLY A 82 -2.21 10.60 -10.60
C GLY A 82 -1.43 10.38 -9.30
N VAL A 83 -2.03 9.81 -8.25
CA VAL A 83 -1.39 9.66 -6.93
C VAL A 83 -0.24 8.66 -6.96
N GLY A 84 -0.45 7.48 -7.54
CA GLY A 84 0.62 6.47 -7.67
C GLY A 84 1.81 7.00 -8.46
N PHE A 85 1.55 7.76 -9.52
CA PHE A 85 2.59 8.41 -10.32
C PHE A 85 3.37 9.47 -9.52
N MET A 86 2.70 10.29 -8.72
CA MET A 86 3.36 11.24 -7.83
C MET A 86 4.17 10.56 -6.74
N ASN A 87 3.66 9.46 -6.16
CA ASN A 87 4.41 8.64 -5.21
C ASN A 87 5.67 8.06 -5.85
N TYR A 88 5.57 7.55 -7.07
CA TYR A 88 6.72 7.05 -7.81
C TYR A 88 7.80 8.12 -7.99
N TYR A 89 7.43 9.36 -8.35
CA TYR A 89 8.38 10.46 -8.44
C TYR A 89 9.03 10.81 -7.09
N THR A 90 8.31 10.72 -5.99
CA THR A 90 8.87 10.90 -4.66
C THR A 90 10.00 9.91 -4.39
N PHE A 91 9.77 8.62 -4.72
CA PHE A 91 10.79 7.59 -4.58
C PHE A 91 11.98 7.79 -5.54
N ILE A 92 11.75 8.27 -6.76
CA ILE A 92 12.84 8.62 -7.68
C ILE A 92 13.70 9.72 -7.07
N ILE A 93 13.11 10.76 -6.50
CA ILE A 93 13.85 11.86 -5.87
C ILE A 93 14.71 11.34 -4.71
N ILE A 94 14.16 10.47 -3.87
CA ILE A 94 14.89 9.81 -2.78
C ILE A 94 16.05 8.98 -3.34
N ALA A 95 15.81 8.17 -4.36
CA ALA A 95 16.80 7.32 -4.99
C ALA A 95 17.93 8.14 -5.64
N VAL A 96 17.60 9.21 -6.36
CA VAL A 96 18.58 10.14 -6.97
C VAL A 96 19.45 10.79 -5.90
N PHE A 97 18.85 11.23 -4.81
CA PHE A 97 19.58 11.89 -3.73
C PHE A 97 20.55 10.92 -3.03
N ILE A 98 20.07 9.76 -2.63
CA ILE A 98 20.90 8.74 -1.96
C ILE A 98 22.04 8.29 -2.88
N SER A 99 21.72 7.98 -4.14
CA SER A 99 22.71 7.55 -5.12
C SER A 99 23.77 8.60 -5.41
N GLY A 100 23.32 9.85 -5.56
CA GLY A 100 24.22 10.98 -5.77
C GLY A 100 25.24 11.09 -4.62
N LEU A 101 24.76 11.00 -3.39
CA LEU A 101 25.63 11.04 -2.20
C LEU A 101 26.58 9.84 -2.13
N MET A 102 26.11 8.63 -2.44
CA MET A 102 26.95 7.42 -2.40
C MET A 102 28.07 7.42 -3.43
N VAL A 103 27.83 8.00 -4.61
CA VAL A 103 28.80 8.05 -5.71
C VAL A 103 29.61 9.33 -5.71
N GLY A 104 29.32 10.29 -4.80
CA GLY A 104 29.97 11.60 -4.76
C GLY A 104 29.60 12.51 -5.95
N ARG A 105 28.42 12.29 -6.54
CA ARG A 105 27.89 13.10 -7.65
C ARG A 105 26.77 14.04 -7.16
N THR A 106 26.58 15.14 -7.86
CA THR A 106 25.49 16.06 -7.57
C THR A 106 24.16 15.36 -7.90
N PRO A 107 23.23 15.22 -6.93
CA PRO A 107 21.92 14.66 -7.21
C PRO A 107 21.10 15.64 -8.05
N GLU A 108 20.76 15.23 -9.25
CA GLU A 108 20.00 16.03 -10.22
C GLU A 108 18.84 15.21 -10.78
N PHE A 109 17.71 15.84 -10.91
CA PHE A 109 16.52 15.24 -11.51
C PHE A 109 15.90 16.23 -12.51
N LEU A 110 15.71 15.80 -13.76
CA LEU A 110 15.21 16.63 -14.87
C LEU A 110 16.00 17.96 -15.02
N GLY A 111 17.33 17.91 -14.91
CA GLY A 111 18.19 19.09 -14.99
C GLY A 111 18.03 20.06 -13.82
N LYS A 112 17.45 19.64 -12.70
CA LYS A 112 17.32 20.45 -11.48
C LYS A 112 18.03 19.74 -10.33
N LYS A 113 18.80 20.53 -9.57
CA LYS A 113 19.51 20.01 -8.39
C LYS A 113 18.54 19.68 -7.27
N VAL A 114 18.60 18.46 -6.77
CA VAL A 114 17.85 18.02 -5.59
C VAL A 114 18.66 18.35 -4.34
N GLU A 115 18.08 19.12 -3.43
CA GLU A 115 18.72 19.60 -2.21
C GLU A 115 17.97 19.11 -0.95
N ALA A 116 18.50 19.46 0.21
CA ALA A 116 17.96 19.04 1.50
C ALA A 116 16.49 19.43 1.74
N ARG A 117 16.00 20.49 1.10
CA ARG A 117 14.60 20.93 1.27
C ARG A 117 13.62 19.94 0.62
N GLU A 118 13.88 19.61 -0.64
CA GLU A 118 13.06 18.62 -1.38
C GLU A 118 13.15 17.26 -0.71
N MET A 119 14.35 16.89 -0.27
CA MET A 119 14.57 15.60 0.39
C MET A 119 13.83 15.48 1.72
N LYS A 120 13.80 16.54 2.53
CA LYS A 120 13.01 16.53 3.78
C LYS A 120 11.53 16.28 3.52
N ILE A 121 10.95 16.96 2.54
CA ILE A 121 9.53 16.78 2.19
C ILE A 121 9.31 15.36 1.64
N ALA A 122 10.17 14.89 0.73
CA ALA A 122 10.06 13.55 0.16
C ALA A 122 10.13 12.46 1.24
N THR A 123 11.04 12.61 2.20
CA THR A 123 11.16 11.66 3.32
C THR A 123 9.92 11.68 4.21
N ILE A 124 9.38 12.85 4.54
CA ILE A 124 8.16 12.96 5.34
C ILE A 124 6.98 12.30 4.60
N VAL A 125 6.83 12.56 3.31
CA VAL A 125 5.76 11.96 2.49
C VAL A 125 5.91 10.44 2.43
N ALA A 126 7.12 9.94 2.22
CA ALA A 126 7.37 8.49 2.13
C ALA A 126 7.12 7.76 3.47
N LEU A 127 7.50 8.39 4.60
CA LEU A 127 7.31 7.80 5.93
C LEU A 127 5.89 7.98 6.48
N LEU A 128 5.12 8.91 5.94
CA LEU A 128 3.77 9.17 6.42
C LEU A 128 2.86 7.94 6.26
N HIS A 129 2.94 7.26 5.12
CA HIS A 129 2.10 6.11 4.81
C HIS A 129 2.29 4.96 5.81
N PRO A 130 3.49 4.41 6.03
CA PRO A 130 3.69 3.40 7.06
C PRO A 130 3.39 3.91 8.48
N LEU A 131 3.65 5.18 8.77
CA LEU A 131 3.38 5.75 10.08
C LEU A 131 1.89 5.73 10.43
N ILE A 132 1.01 6.14 9.53
CA ILE A 132 -0.43 6.16 9.79
C ILE A 132 -1.02 4.75 9.80
N ILE A 133 -0.52 3.82 8.99
CA ILE A 133 -0.95 2.42 8.99
C ILE A 133 -0.57 1.76 10.31
N LEU A 134 0.72 1.70 10.62
CA LEU A 134 1.22 1.02 11.82
C LEU A 134 0.77 1.70 13.10
N GLY A 135 0.69 3.03 13.10
CA GLY A 135 0.16 3.79 14.22
C GLY A 135 -1.32 3.52 14.49
N GLY A 136 -2.13 3.43 13.41
CA GLY A 136 -3.54 3.07 13.49
C GLY A 136 -3.74 1.65 14.03
N VAL A 137 -3.00 0.67 13.49
CA VAL A 137 -3.04 -0.72 13.95
C VAL A 137 -2.61 -0.83 15.42
N ALA A 138 -1.51 -0.17 15.80
CA ALA A 138 -1.04 -0.19 17.18
C ALA A 138 -2.08 0.42 18.14
N LEU A 139 -2.72 1.51 17.72
CA LEU A 139 -3.78 2.16 18.48
C LEU A 139 -4.99 1.23 18.65
N SER A 140 -5.47 0.59 17.58
CA SER A 140 -6.61 -0.33 17.62
C SER A 140 -6.31 -1.55 18.49
N CYS A 141 -5.13 -2.16 18.36
CA CYS A 141 -4.71 -3.28 19.20
C CYS A 141 -4.61 -2.88 20.68
N PHE A 142 -4.03 -1.72 20.97
CA PHE A 142 -3.91 -1.22 22.36
C PHE A 142 -5.28 -0.96 22.98
N LEU A 143 -6.15 -0.27 22.27
CA LEU A 143 -7.48 0.05 22.76
C LEU A 143 -8.35 -1.20 22.91
N PHE A 144 -8.25 -2.14 21.99
CA PHE A 144 -8.96 -3.41 22.12
C PHE A 144 -8.51 -4.20 23.36
N ALA A 145 -7.22 -4.24 23.64
CA ALA A 145 -6.70 -4.94 24.79
C ALA A 145 -7.15 -4.33 26.12
N HIS A 146 -7.38 -3.01 26.17
CA HIS A 146 -7.69 -2.29 27.42
C HIS A 146 -9.15 -1.81 27.50
N TYR A 147 -9.78 -1.52 26.37
CA TYR A 147 -11.12 -0.96 26.26
C TYR A 147 -11.91 -1.62 25.11
N PRO A 148 -12.16 -2.93 25.17
CA PRO A 148 -12.77 -3.67 24.05
C PRO A 148 -14.14 -3.11 23.65
N GLU A 149 -14.97 -2.69 24.59
CA GLU A 149 -16.32 -2.13 24.34
C GLU A 149 -16.27 -0.84 23.51
N PHE A 150 -15.22 -0.04 23.69
CA PHE A 150 -15.05 1.20 22.93
C PHE A 150 -14.74 0.95 21.45
N VAL A 151 -14.01 -0.09 21.16
CA VAL A 151 -13.61 -0.44 19.78
C VAL A 151 -14.68 -1.27 19.08
N ALA A 152 -15.25 -2.25 19.79
CA ALA A 152 -16.17 -3.23 19.22
C ALA A 152 -17.62 -2.71 19.07
N GLY A 153 -18.02 -1.70 19.85
CA GLY A 153 -19.43 -1.30 19.88
C GLY A 153 -20.34 -2.43 20.41
N GLU A 154 -21.59 -2.51 19.90
CA GLU A 154 -22.58 -3.50 20.34
C GLU A 154 -22.46 -4.88 19.69
N GLY A 155 -21.47 -5.11 18.79
CA GLY A 155 -21.29 -6.37 18.07
C GLY A 155 -19.85 -6.86 18.10
N GLY A 156 -19.65 -8.16 17.86
CA GLY A 156 -18.32 -8.71 17.64
C GLY A 156 -17.67 -8.04 16.40
N TRP A 157 -16.48 -7.52 16.55
CA TRP A 157 -15.82 -6.73 15.51
C TRP A 157 -14.71 -7.50 14.77
N LEU A 158 -14.31 -8.66 15.27
CA LEU A 158 -13.40 -9.59 14.60
C LEU A 158 -14.09 -10.94 14.45
N ASN A 159 -14.37 -11.36 13.22
CA ASN A 159 -14.90 -12.70 12.95
C ASN A 159 -13.81 -13.77 13.10
N ASN A 160 -12.56 -13.41 12.82
CA ASN A 160 -11.42 -14.30 12.90
C ASN A 160 -10.41 -13.78 13.93
N PRO A 161 -10.62 -14.03 15.23
CA PRO A 161 -9.69 -13.56 16.27
C PRO A 161 -8.30 -14.19 16.10
N SER A 162 -7.27 -13.63 16.74
CA SER A 162 -5.87 -14.04 16.69
C SER A 162 -5.11 -13.44 15.49
N PHE A 163 -4.30 -14.21 14.79
CA PHE A 163 -3.41 -13.69 13.73
C PHE A 163 -4.18 -13.12 12.53
N HIS A 164 -5.27 -13.75 12.14
CA HIS A 164 -6.09 -13.25 11.04
C HIS A 164 -6.81 -11.94 11.41
N GLY A 165 -7.28 -11.81 12.66
CA GLY A 165 -7.86 -10.57 13.15
C GLY A 165 -6.87 -9.40 13.18
N LEU A 166 -5.57 -9.66 13.38
CA LEU A 166 -4.55 -8.63 13.17
C LEU A 166 -4.46 -8.23 11.69
N SER A 167 -4.58 -9.19 10.78
CA SER A 167 -4.60 -8.91 9.34
C SER A 167 -5.83 -8.10 8.92
N GLU A 168 -7.00 -8.36 9.51
CA GLU A 168 -8.21 -7.57 9.29
C GLU A 168 -7.99 -6.10 9.66
N GLN A 169 -7.43 -5.82 10.84
CA GLN A 169 -7.11 -4.47 11.29
C GLN A 169 -6.04 -3.80 10.41
N LEU A 170 -4.99 -4.55 10.08
CA LEU A 170 -3.90 -4.05 9.22
C LEU A 170 -4.41 -3.72 7.81
N TYR A 171 -5.29 -4.56 7.27
CA TYR A 171 -5.90 -4.31 5.97
C TYR A 171 -6.73 -3.03 5.97
N GLU A 172 -7.55 -2.83 6.99
CA GLU A 172 -8.41 -1.65 7.10
C GLU A 172 -7.61 -0.34 7.08
N TYR A 173 -6.58 -0.22 7.95
CA TYR A 173 -5.73 0.97 7.93
C TYR A 173 -4.89 1.10 6.67
N THR A 174 -4.46 -0.02 6.07
CA THR A 174 -3.73 -0.02 4.79
C THR A 174 -4.61 0.49 3.67
N SER A 175 -5.84 -0.01 3.58
CA SER A 175 -6.83 0.40 2.58
C SER A 175 -7.22 1.87 2.75
N ALA A 176 -7.48 2.30 3.99
CA ALA A 176 -7.78 3.69 4.29
C ALA A 176 -6.61 4.63 3.94
N ALA A 177 -5.37 4.27 4.30
CA ALA A 177 -4.19 5.07 4.00
C ALA A 177 -3.90 5.18 2.49
N ALA A 178 -4.08 4.08 1.76
CA ALA A 178 -3.97 4.06 0.30
C ALA A 178 -5.18 4.70 -0.40
N ASN A 179 -6.23 5.05 0.35
CA ASN A 179 -7.52 5.52 -0.17
C ASN A 179 -8.17 4.54 -1.17
N ASN A 180 -8.01 3.26 -0.91
CA ASN A 180 -8.57 2.18 -1.71
C ASN A 180 -10.06 2.00 -1.41
N GLY A 181 -10.42 1.62 -0.19
CA GLY A 181 -11.79 1.45 0.28
C GLY A 181 -12.28 0.00 0.34
N SER A 182 -11.49 -1.00 -0.09
CA SER A 182 -11.78 -2.40 0.21
C SER A 182 -11.39 -2.72 1.65
N GLY A 183 -12.05 -3.70 2.25
CA GLY A 183 -11.78 -4.20 3.60
C GLY A 183 -11.59 -5.72 3.61
N PHE A 184 -11.14 -6.26 4.73
CA PHE A 184 -11.38 -7.63 5.08
C PHE A 184 -12.71 -7.68 5.83
N GLU A 185 -13.70 -8.30 5.21
CA GLU A 185 -15.10 -8.20 5.61
C GLU A 185 -15.42 -8.93 6.94
N GLY A 186 -14.42 -9.64 7.49
CA GLY A 186 -14.46 -10.17 8.85
C GLY A 186 -14.36 -9.10 9.95
N LEU A 187 -13.88 -7.90 9.60
CA LEU A 187 -13.86 -6.76 10.50
C LEU A 187 -15.23 -6.09 10.56
N GLY A 188 -15.82 -6.01 11.75
CA GLY A 188 -17.03 -5.21 11.99
C GLY A 188 -16.67 -3.75 12.16
N ASP A 189 -16.41 -3.04 11.08
CA ASP A 189 -15.85 -1.69 11.03
C ASP A 189 -16.89 -0.58 11.23
N ASN A 190 -18.19 -0.91 11.24
CA ASN A 190 -19.26 0.09 11.43
C ASN A 190 -19.42 0.50 12.89
N THR A 191 -18.37 1.00 13.51
CA THR A 191 -18.38 1.55 14.86
C THR A 191 -17.87 3.00 14.85
N TYR A 192 -18.17 3.77 15.91
CA TYR A 192 -17.65 5.13 16.03
C TYR A 192 -16.12 5.17 15.97
N PHE A 193 -15.45 4.21 16.61
CA PHE A 193 -14.00 4.12 16.61
C PHE A 193 -13.46 3.97 15.18
N TRP A 194 -13.91 2.95 14.44
CA TRP A 194 -13.44 2.69 13.09
C TRP A 194 -13.80 3.84 12.14
N ASN A 195 -15.03 4.33 12.18
CA ASN A 195 -15.48 5.42 11.32
C ASN A 195 -14.64 6.69 11.49
N TYR A 196 -14.28 7.06 12.72
CA TYR A 196 -13.44 8.25 12.96
C TYR A 196 -11.96 8.01 12.63
N THR A 197 -11.38 6.89 13.05
CA THR A 197 -9.95 6.64 12.86
C THR A 197 -9.62 6.41 11.38
N THR A 198 -10.44 5.64 10.65
CA THR A 198 -10.25 5.44 9.21
C THR A 198 -10.55 6.71 8.42
N GLY A 199 -11.54 7.49 8.82
CA GLY A 199 -11.83 8.80 8.22
C GLY A 199 -10.64 9.76 8.31
N TRP A 200 -10.00 9.87 9.47
CA TRP A 200 -8.77 10.66 9.63
C TRP A 200 -7.60 10.08 8.84
N THR A 201 -7.45 8.76 8.83
CA THR A 201 -6.43 8.08 8.03
C THR A 201 -6.59 8.38 6.54
N LEU A 202 -7.82 8.34 6.01
CA LEU A 202 -8.15 8.73 4.64
C LEU A 202 -7.72 10.16 4.31
N ILE A 203 -8.07 11.11 5.18
CA ILE A 203 -7.74 12.53 4.98
C ILE A 203 -6.23 12.75 4.98
N LEU A 204 -5.53 12.20 5.96
CA LEU A 204 -4.08 12.34 6.08
C LEU A 204 -3.36 11.63 4.93
N GLY A 205 -3.77 10.41 4.60
CA GLY A 205 -3.18 9.61 3.51
C GLY A 205 -3.40 10.18 2.12
N ARG A 206 -4.44 11.02 1.92
CA ARG A 206 -4.70 11.67 0.64
C ARG A 206 -4.04 13.04 0.54
N PHE A 207 -4.37 13.93 1.43
CA PHE A 207 -4.04 15.36 1.24
C PHE A 207 -2.57 15.68 1.57
N LEU A 208 -2.00 15.08 2.60
CA LEU A 208 -0.61 15.38 2.96
C LEU A 208 0.40 14.95 1.89
N PRO A 209 0.33 13.75 1.31
CA PRO A 209 1.18 13.37 0.19
C PRO A 209 1.04 14.31 -1.01
N ILE A 210 -0.18 14.61 -1.44
CA ILE A 210 -0.42 15.52 -2.58
C ILE A 210 0.22 16.88 -2.33
N VAL A 211 -0.04 17.50 -1.18
CA VAL A 211 0.54 18.81 -0.83
C VAL A 211 2.08 18.74 -0.81
N GLY A 212 2.64 17.69 -0.21
CA GLY A 212 4.10 17.52 -0.18
C GLY A 212 4.70 17.35 -1.56
N GLN A 213 4.11 16.55 -2.41
CA GLN A 213 4.59 16.29 -3.77
C GLN A 213 4.49 17.54 -4.67
N VAL A 214 3.39 18.28 -4.58
CA VAL A 214 3.23 19.57 -5.29
C VAL A 214 4.22 20.60 -4.77
N ALA A 215 4.50 20.63 -3.46
CA ALA A 215 5.52 21.52 -2.89
C ALA A 215 6.92 21.18 -3.42
N ILE A 216 7.28 19.90 -3.54
CA ILE A 216 8.56 19.47 -4.16
C ILE A 216 8.62 19.96 -5.61
N ALA A 217 7.56 19.76 -6.38
CA ALA A 217 7.50 20.23 -7.77
C ALA A 217 7.67 21.74 -7.87
N GLY A 218 7.02 22.50 -6.99
CA GLY A 218 7.15 23.96 -6.91
C GLY A 218 8.58 24.42 -6.56
N LEU A 219 9.23 23.75 -5.61
CA LEU A 219 10.63 24.03 -5.26
C LEU A 219 11.58 23.75 -6.43
N LEU A 220 11.40 22.62 -7.12
CA LEU A 220 12.21 22.28 -8.29
C LEU A 220 11.96 23.22 -9.47
N ALA A 221 10.72 23.64 -9.71
CA ALA A 221 10.38 24.57 -10.78
C ALA A 221 11.09 25.91 -10.65
N GLY A 222 11.24 26.41 -9.42
CA GLY A 222 11.93 27.67 -9.14
C GLY A 222 13.46 27.61 -9.29
N LYS A 223 14.07 26.46 -9.45
CA LYS A 223 15.52 26.29 -9.57
C LYS A 223 16.02 26.51 -11.00
N LYS A 224 17.26 26.97 -11.10
CA LYS A 224 17.95 27.09 -12.40
C LYS A 224 18.24 25.74 -13.00
N TYR A 225 18.23 25.65 -14.31
CA TYR A 225 18.63 24.44 -15.03
C TYR A 225 20.14 24.23 -14.89
N VAL A 226 20.52 23.00 -14.62
CA VAL A 226 21.91 22.54 -14.54
C VAL A 226 22.19 21.74 -15.81
N PRO A 227 23.13 22.15 -16.67
CA PRO A 227 23.48 21.36 -17.85
C PRO A 227 24.16 20.05 -17.44
N GLU A 228 23.91 19.00 -18.20
CA GLU A 228 24.53 17.70 -17.97
C GLU A 228 26.06 17.80 -18.00
N SER A 229 26.69 17.18 -17.04
CA SER A 229 28.14 17.12 -16.90
C SER A 229 28.58 15.66 -16.65
N ALA A 230 29.88 15.41 -16.68
CA ALA A 230 30.45 14.11 -16.33
C ALA A 230 30.11 13.68 -14.88
N GLY A 231 29.74 14.63 -14.02
CA GLY A 231 29.28 14.40 -12.64
C GLY A 231 27.80 14.16 -12.49
N THR A 232 26.99 14.29 -13.54
CA THR A 232 25.53 14.07 -13.47
C THR A 232 25.22 12.58 -13.35
N LEU A 233 24.35 12.23 -12.42
CA LEU A 233 23.85 10.86 -12.28
C LEU A 233 22.85 10.56 -13.43
N LYS A 234 23.16 9.59 -14.26
CA LYS A 234 22.25 9.16 -15.34
C LYS A 234 21.10 8.34 -14.76
N THR A 235 19.87 8.83 -14.97
CA THR A 235 18.64 8.20 -14.50
C THR A 235 18.02 7.25 -15.51
N ASP A 236 18.56 7.16 -16.70
CA ASP A 236 18.12 6.31 -17.82
C ASP A 236 18.82 4.95 -17.88
N THR A 237 19.49 4.55 -16.80
CA THR A 237 20.26 3.30 -16.74
C THR A 237 19.48 2.19 -16.02
N VAL A 238 19.72 0.94 -16.43
CA VAL A 238 19.18 -0.26 -15.77
C VAL A 238 19.55 -0.28 -14.28
N THR A 239 20.78 0.09 -13.96
CA THR A 239 21.27 0.17 -12.56
C THR A 239 20.44 1.13 -11.72
N PHE A 240 20.11 2.31 -12.27
CA PHE A 240 19.24 3.26 -11.58
C PHE A 240 17.83 2.71 -11.40
N GLY A 241 17.28 2.03 -12.42
CA GLY A 241 15.97 1.38 -12.33
C GLY A 241 15.92 0.31 -11.25
N VAL A 242 16.91 -0.57 -11.17
CA VAL A 242 17.01 -1.61 -10.12
C VAL A 242 17.10 -0.96 -8.73
N MET A 243 17.90 0.09 -8.59
CA MET A 243 18.07 0.78 -7.34
C MET A 243 16.79 1.51 -6.89
N THR A 244 16.09 2.17 -7.80
CA THR A 244 14.78 2.79 -7.52
C THR A 244 13.78 1.73 -7.07
N PHE A 245 13.74 0.58 -7.74
CA PHE A 245 12.91 -0.55 -7.33
C PHE A 245 13.25 -1.02 -5.92
N ALA A 246 14.54 -1.18 -5.60
CA ALA A 246 14.99 -1.58 -4.27
C ALA A 246 14.59 -0.57 -3.18
N VAL A 247 14.72 0.74 -3.46
CA VAL A 247 14.31 1.81 -2.53
C VAL A 247 12.80 1.75 -2.28
N ILE A 248 11.98 1.62 -3.33
CA ILE A 248 10.53 1.50 -3.21
C ILE A 248 10.19 0.29 -2.33
N PHE A 249 10.78 -0.86 -2.63
CA PHE A 249 10.47 -2.11 -1.94
C PHE A 249 10.88 -2.08 -0.46
N ILE A 250 12.04 -1.50 -0.15
CA ILE A 250 12.51 -1.38 1.25
C ILE A 250 11.63 -0.42 2.03
N VAL A 251 11.35 0.77 1.49
CA VAL A 251 10.57 1.80 2.20
C VAL A 251 9.10 1.38 2.36
N ALA A 252 8.52 0.71 1.37
CA ALA A 252 7.14 0.26 1.45
C ALA A 252 6.95 -0.94 2.38
N ARG A 253 8.02 -1.67 2.69
CA ARG A 253 8.00 -2.86 3.56
C ARG A 253 8.39 -2.54 5.01
N SER A 254 8.98 -1.38 5.26
CA SER A 254 9.34 -0.93 6.62
C SER A 254 8.18 -0.27 7.33
#